data_23b1c6b830a76545e61c4d2b873de011
#
_entry.id   23b1c6b830a76545e61c4d2b873de011
#
_cell.length_a   1.000
_cell.length_b   1.000
_cell.length_c   1.000
_cell.angle_alpha   90.00
_cell.angle_beta   90.00
_cell.angle_gamma   90.00
#
_symmetry.space_group_name_H-M   'P 1'
#
loop_
_entity.id
_entity.type
_entity.pdbx_description
1 polymer ?
#
loop_
_entity_poly.entity_id
_entity_poly.type
_entity_poly.pdbx_seq_one_letter_code
_entity_poly.pdbx_strand_id
1 'polypeptide(L)'
;CDEIARGERDVVALVGGESENSRRRLARRGLPLHWSEDAPGEPDARVGEIKWVRSPDEERAGLYTATAIFALGETALRRTRGETPAAHRDRIAALSEGMSRIAARHPRAWFQEPVPASRIREPAAGNRMVHYPYTKLMTSNIAVDQSAALLICSEETADRLGVPKAKRVYLRVATEMSHTLLLSERPGLDRHEGQALAARRMLEIADIGPEDLDHVDLYSCFPFAVQAGAAALGVGLDPLPSLTGGMTFFGGPFGNYVLHSKATLVEALRRDPGSLGAIGSVGGSFAHFAFGLYSTEPGDSVRPRVEDVSAALARLPRRGYVVGYEGEATIETYTVECDASGPRHAIFAGLTDAGERVWGRAADRDLLDALLADEEGAGRRARFSNCVVEVR
;
A
#
# COMPACT_ATOMS: atom_id res chain seq x y z
N CYS A 1 -20.19 -9.94 -2.72
CA CYS A 1 -20.46 -11.26 -2.08
C CYS A 1 -21.77 -11.23 -1.29
N ASP A 2 -22.06 -10.17 -0.52
CA ASP A 2 -23.25 -10.10 0.34
C ASP A 2 -24.58 -10.23 -0.42
N GLU A 3 -24.72 -9.56 -1.57
CA GLU A 3 -25.92 -9.66 -2.42
C GLU A 3 -26.14 -11.10 -2.92
N ILE A 4 -25.03 -11.79 -3.31
CA ILE A 4 -25.11 -13.22 -3.67
C ILE A 4 -25.47 -14.07 -2.45
N ALA A 5 -24.83 -13.81 -1.30
CA ALA A 5 -25.11 -14.56 -0.07
C ALA A 5 -26.55 -14.36 0.46
N ARG A 6 -27.20 -13.23 0.14
CA ARG A 6 -28.61 -12.96 0.43
C ARG A 6 -29.57 -13.46 -0.66
N GLY A 7 -29.06 -13.98 -1.77
CA GLY A 7 -29.88 -14.42 -2.91
C GLY A 7 -30.47 -13.28 -3.74
N GLU A 8 -29.92 -12.08 -3.63
CA GLU A 8 -30.39 -10.89 -4.36
C GLU A 8 -29.82 -10.85 -5.81
N ARG A 9 -28.71 -11.54 -6.03
CA ARG A 9 -28.04 -11.67 -7.32
C ARG A 9 -27.55 -13.10 -7.52
N ASP A 10 -27.71 -13.63 -8.73
CA ASP A 10 -27.20 -14.94 -9.10
C ASP A 10 -25.72 -14.89 -9.51
N VAL A 11 -25.36 -13.88 -10.31
CA VAL A 11 -24.02 -13.66 -10.83
C VAL A 11 -23.70 -12.19 -10.77
N VAL A 12 -22.47 -11.87 -10.33
CA VAL A 12 -21.92 -10.53 -10.32
C VAL A 12 -20.61 -10.51 -11.11
N ALA A 13 -20.47 -9.57 -12.04
CA ALA A 13 -19.21 -9.26 -12.69
C ALA A 13 -18.52 -8.12 -11.93
N LEU A 14 -17.36 -8.40 -11.37
CA LEU A 14 -16.47 -7.39 -10.79
C LEU A 14 -15.43 -7.04 -11.85
N VAL A 15 -15.50 -5.82 -12.39
CA VAL A 15 -14.67 -5.36 -13.50
C VAL A 15 -14.03 -4.02 -13.16
N GLY A 16 -12.80 -3.84 -13.55
CA GLY A 16 -12.10 -2.57 -13.45
C GLY A 16 -10.98 -2.44 -14.46
N GLY A 17 -10.67 -1.22 -14.83
CA GLY A 17 -9.61 -0.94 -15.80
C GLY A 17 -9.11 0.50 -15.69
N GLU A 18 -7.84 0.68 -16.01
CA GLU A 18 -7.16 1.97 -16.07
C GLU A 18 -6.39 2.07 -17.38
N SER A 19 -6.44 3.24 -18.02
CA SER A 19 -5.77 3.51 -19.29
C SER A 19 -4.93 4.80 -19.27
N GLU A 20 -4.27 5.02 -18.15
CA GLU A 20 -3.49 6.23 -17.89
C GLU A 20 -2.29 6.41 -18.85
N ASN A 21 -1.67 5.31 -19.31
CA ASN A 21 -0.60 5.39 -20.30
C ASN A 21 -1.12 5.93 -21.65
N SER A 22 -2.25 5.40 -22.14
CA SER A 22 -2.89 5.89 -23.37
C SER A 22 -3.33 7.35 -23.21
N ARG A 23 -3.93 7.72 -22.07
CA ARG A 23 -4.31 9.10 -21.77
C ARG A 23 -3.13 10.04 -21.87
N ARG A 24 -1.99 9.72 -21.22
CA ARG A 24 -0.76 10.52 -21.29
C ARG A 24 -0.17 10.61 -22.71
N ARG A 25 -0.24 9.53 -23.47
CA ARG A 25 0.25 9.52 -24.87
C ARG A 25 -0.58 10.44 -25.76
N LEU A 26 -1.89 10.41 -25.63
CA LEU A 26 -2.79 11.31 -26.37
C LEU A 26 -2.61 12.75 -25.98
N ALA A 27 -2.54 13.05 -24.68
CA ALA A 27 -2.28 14.41 -24.18
C ALA A 27 -0.98 15.01 -24.74
N ARG A 28 0.12 14.22 -24.78
CA ARG A 28 1.39 14.69 -25.39
C ARG A 28 1.30 14.98 -26.88
N ARG A 29 0.31 14.40 -27.58
CA ARG A 29 0.06 14.63 -29.02
C ARG A 29 -0.99 15.72 -29.26
N GLY A 30 -1.53 16.33 -28.19
CA GLY A 30 -2.61 17.32 -28.30
C GLY A 30 -3.94 16.73 -28.78
N LEU A 31 -4.11 15.40 -28.68
CA LEU A 31 -5.32 14.73 -29.12
C LEU A 31 -6.36 14.72 -27.98
N PRO A 32 -7.63 15.02 -28.29
CA PRO A 32 -8.69 15.01 -27.30
C PRO A 32 -9.02 13.58 -26.86
N LEU A 33 -9.51 13.45 -25.63
CA LEU A 33 -10.05 12.23 -25.06
C LEU A 33 -11.58 12.32 -25.05
N HIS A 34 -12.26 11.32 -25.62
CA HIS A 34 -13.72 11.22 -25.69
C HIS A 34 -14.26 9.93 -25.10
N TRP A 35 -13.54 9.30 -24.18
CA TRP A 35 -13.93 8.02 -23.58
C TRP A 35 -14.36 8.11 -22.10
N SER A 36 -14.41 9.31 -21.55
CA SER A 36 -15.06 9.57 -20.26
C SER A 36 -16.48 10.07 -20.54
N GLU A 37 -17.46 9.29 -20.12
CA GLU A 37 -18.85 9.70 -20.13
C GLU A 37 -19.26 10.05 -18.72
N ASP A 38 -19.91 11.20 -18.56
CA ASP A 38 -20.61 11.53 -17.34
C ASP A 38 -21.90 10.71 -17.30
N ALA A 39 -21.90 9.60 -16.57
CA ALA A 39 -23.11 8.84 -16.34
C ALA A 39 -24.12 9.71 -15.59
N PRO A 40 -25.32 9.98 -16.12
CA PRO A 40 -26.32 10.76 -15.41
C PRO A 40 -26.86 9.97 -14.21
N GLY A 41 -26.95 10.61 -13.05
CA GLY A 41 -27.58 10.07 -11.86
C GLY A 41 -26.59 9.66 -10.76
N GLU A 42 -27.15 9.30 -9.62
CA GLU A 42 -26.42 8.80 -8.46
C GLU A 42 -26.28 7.27 -8.56
N PRO A 43 -25.22 6.69 -7.97
CA PRO A 43 -25.09 5.24 -7.90
C PRO A 43 -26.23 4.64 -7.03
N ASP A 44 -26.66 3.42 -7.38
CA ASP A 44 -27.72 2.71 -6.64
C ASP A 44 -27.37 2.50 -5.15
N ALA A 45 -26.10 2.35 -4.85
CA ALA A 45 -25.61 2.22 -3.48
C ALA A 45 -24.19 2.79 -3.33
N ARG A 46 -23.93 3.39 -2.17
CA ARG A 46 -22.58 3.78 -1.73
C ARG A 46 -22.25 3.01 -0.46
N VAL A 47 -21.11 2.33 -0.45
CA VAL A 47 -20.62 1.59 0.71
C VAL A 47 -19.28 2.18 1.16
N GLY A 48 -19.24 2.59 2.42
CA GLY A 48 -18.08 3.24 3.02
C GLY A 48 -17.94 4.71 2.65
N GLU A 49 -17.07 5.38 3.38
CA GLU A 49 -16.73 6.79 3.17
C GLU A 49 -15.22 6.97 3.29
N ILE A 50 -14.59 7.53 2.26
CA ILE A 50 -13.16 7.88 2.32
C ILE A 50 -13.06 9.29 2.88
N LYS A 51 -12.57 9.42 4.11
CA LYS A 51 -12.25 10.71 4.73
C LYS A 51 -10.75 10.93 4.72
N TRP A 52 -10.30 11.91 3.96
CA TRP A 52 -8.94 12.42 4.05
C TRP A 52 -8.88 13.42 5.20
N VAL A 53 -8.47 12.95 6.37
CA VAL A 53 -8.32 13.80 7.54
C VAL A 53 -6.84 14.10 7.74
N ARG A 54 -6.51 15.39 7.85
CA ARG A 54 -5.16 15.87 8.19
C ARG A 54 -5.27 16.92 9.28
N SER A 55 -4.29 16.96 10.15
CA SER A 55 -4.14 18.09 11.07
C SER A 55 -3.64 19.34 10.32
N PRO A 56 -3.85 20.54 10.85
CA PRO A 56 -3.32 21.76 10.23
C PRO A 56 -1.81 21.72 10.00
N ASP A 57 -1.06 21.07 10.89
CA ASP A 57 0.40 20.95 10.73
C ASP A 57 0.80 19.87 9.75
N GLU A 58 0.06 18.77 9.63
CA GLU A 58 0.26 17.80 8.55
C GLU A 58 0.09 18.46 7.18
N GLU A 59 -0.91 19.34 7.03
CA GLU A 59 -1.12 20.10 5.80
C GLU A 59 0.01 21.11 5.56
N ARG A 60 0.38 21.90 6.56
CA ARG A 60 1.46 22.89 6.46
C ARG A 60 2.81 22.24 6.17
N ALA A 61 3.07 21.07 6.73
CA ALA A 61 4.27 20.30 6.45
C ALA A 61 4.31 19.72 5.03
N GLY A 62 3.18 19.66 4.33
CA GLY A 62 3.12 19.19 2.93
C GLY A 62 2.76 17.73 2.77
N LEU A 63 2.07 17.12 3.72
CA LEU A 63 1.62 15.71 3.65
C LEU A 63 0.43 15.50 2.71
N TYR A 64 0.59 15.88 1.43
CA TYR A 64 -0.47 15.78 0.45
C TYR A 64 -0.44 14.49 -0.40
N THR A 65 0.71 13.82 -0.44
CA THR A 65 0.90 12.67 -1.33
C THR A 65 1.06 11.37 -0.55
N ALA A 66 0.56 10.28 -1.11
CA ALA A 66 0.82 8.95 -0.56
C ALA A 66 2.34 8.68 -0.46
N THR A 67 3.12 9.11 -1.47
CA THR A 67 4.57 8.90 -1.50
C THR A 67 5.26 9.49 -0.27
N ALA A 68 4.89 10.70 0.17
CA ALA A 68 5.44 11.31 1.38
C ALA A 68 5.14 10.48 2.64
N ILE A 69 3.89 10.04 2.77
CA ILE A 69 3.41 9.26 3.94
C ILE A 69 4.14 7.92 4.03
N PHE A 70 4.25 7.20 2.91
CA PHE A 70 4.95 5.91 2.89
C PHE A 70 6.46 6.06 3.06
N ALA A 71 7.07 7.13 2.56
CA ALA A 71 8.48 7.44 2.76
C ALA A 71 8.81 7.76 4.22
N LEU A 72 7.93 8.49 4.92
CA LEU A 72 8.04 8.70 6.37
C LEU A 72 7.94 7.37 7.13
N GLY A 73 6.98 6.51 6.74
CA GLY A 73 6.87 5.16 7.30
C GLY A 73 8.12 4.31 7.07
N GLU A 74 8.70 4.38 5.87
CA GLU A 74 9.93 3.66 5.52
C GLU A 74 11.13 4.09 6.38
N THR A 75 11.32 5.41 6.56
CA THR A 75 12.39 5.94 7.41
C THR A 75 12.16 5.59 8.89
N ALA A 76 10.90 5.60 9.36
CA ALA A 76 10.56 5.15 10.71
C ALA A 76 10.85 3.64 10.89
N LEU A 77 10.48 2.81 9.92
CA LEU A 77 10.75 1.36 9.94
C LEU A 77 12.26 1.07 9.95
N ARG A 78 13.03 1.80 9.13
CA ARG A 78 14.49 1.73 9.13
C ARG A 78 15.05 1.92 10.54
N ARG A 79 14.59 2.98 11.21
CA ARG A 79 15.04 3.31 12.56
C ARG A 79 14.68 2.23 13.58
N THR A 80 13.47 1.70 13.52
CA THR A 80 13.04 0.58 14.38
C THR A 80 13.91 -0.66 14.17
N ARG A 81 14.44 -0.87 12.96
CA ARG A 81 15.37 -1.96 12.65
C ARG A 81 16.82 -1.67 13.03
N GLY A 82 17.17 -0.45 13.40
CA GLY A 82 18.54 -0.05 13.70
C GLY A 82 19.46 -0.02 12.47
N GLU A 83 18.90 0.09 11.27
CA GLU A 83 19.67 0.14 10.02
C GLU A 83 20.17 1.56 9.73
N THR A 84 21.39 1.65 9.16
CA THR A 84 21.86 2.94 8.60
C THR A 84 21.04 3.30 7.37
N PRO A 85 20.96 4.60 6.99
CA PRO A 85 20.26 5.03 5.77
C PRO A 85 20.73 4.29 4.50
N ALA A 86 22.05 4.15 4.31
CA ALA A 86 22.62 3.46 3.15
C ALA A 86 22.26 1.97 3.12
N ALA A 87 22.44 1.24 4.23
CA ALA A 87 22.11 -0.19 4.32
C ALA A 87 20.61 -0.45 4.07
N HIS A 88 19.76 0.45 4.57
CA HIS A 88 18.32 0.35 4.35
C HIS A 88 17.96 0.56 2.86
N ARG A 89 18.56 1.54 2.19
CA ARG A 89 18.35 1.76 0.75
C ARG A 89 18.81 0.57 -0.07
N ASP A 90 19.92 -0.07 0.30
CA ASP A 90 20.38 -1.30 -0.35
C ASP A 90 19.34 -2.42 -0.19
N ARG A 91 18.80 -2.58 1.00
CA ARG A 91 17.81 -3.62 1.32
C ARG A 91 16.48 -3.43 0.59
N ILE A 92 15.93 -2.22 0.54
CA ILE A 92 14.68 -1.96 -0.19
C ILE A 92 14.87 -2.01 -1.71
N ALA A 93 16.07 -1.73 -2.21
CA ALA A 93 16.41 -1.94 -3.61
C ALA A 93 16.48 -3.43 -3.96
N ALA A 94 17.06 -4.26 -3.09
CA ALA A 94 17.09 -5.71 -3.26
C ALA A 94 15.68 -6.33 -3.21
N LEU A 95 14.81 -5.88 -2.28
CA LEU A 95 13.40 -6.25 -2.24
C LEU A 95 12.70 -5.89 -3.56
N SER A 96 12.92 -4.68 -4.06
CA SER A 96 12.31 -4.22 -5.32
C SER A 96 12.85 -5.00 -6.53
N GLU A 97 14.13 -5.38 -6.56
CA GLU A 97 14.69 -6.27 -7.58
C GLU A 97 13.99 -7.64 -7.56
N GLY A 98 13.79 -8.22 -6.38
CA GLY A 98 13.03 -9.46 -6.22
C GLY A 98 11.62 -9.35 -6.80
N MET A 99 10.91 -8.26 -6.50
CA MET A 99 9.59 -7.97 -7.08
C MET A 99 9.67 -7.87 -8.61
N SER A 100 10.69 -7.19 -9.16
CA SER A 100 10.86 -7.07 -10.61
C SER A 100 11.11 -8.40 -11.30
N ARG A 101 11.81 -9.34 -10.65
CA ARG A 101 12.02 -10.70 -11.15
C ARG A 101 10.72 -11.52 -11.21
N ILE A 102 9.82 -11.33 -10.23
CA ILE A 102 8.49 -11.94 -10.25
C ILE A 102 7.68 -11.36 -11.41
N ALA A 103 7.62 -10.03 -11.54
CA ALA A 103 6.91 -9.36 -12.62
C ALA A 103 7.40 -9.80 -14.01
N ALA A 104 8.70 -9.92 -14.22
CA ALA A 104 9.28 -10.34 -15.49
C ALA A 104 8.86 -11.75 -15.95
N ARG A 105 8.38 -12.60 -15.02
CA ARG A 105 7.82 -13.92 -15.32
C ARG A 105 6.31 -13.90 -15.52
N HIS A 106 5.67 -12.77 -15.21
CA HIS A 106 4.21 -12.65 -15.30
C HIS A 106 3.82 -12.11 -16.69
N PRO A 107 3.04 -12.84 -17.50
CA PRO A 107 2.80 -12.51 -18.90
C PRO A 107 2.04 -11.19 -19.12
N ARG A 108 1.37 -10.69 -18.08
CA ARG A 108 0.58 -9.45 -18.12
C ARG A 108 1.26 -8.28 -17.38
N ALA A 109 2.47 -8.46 -16.89
CA ALA A 109 3.22 -7.39 -16.23
C ALA A 109 3.68 -6.34 -17.24
N TRP A 110 3.80 -5.11 -16.78
CA TRP A 110 4.26 -3.98 -17.60
C TRP A 110 5.76 -4.05 -17.89
N PHE A 111 6.56 -4.50 -16.91
CA PHE A 111 7.98 -4.78 -17.08
C PHE A 111 8.18 -6.27 -17.35
N GLN A 112 8.69 -6.59 -18.54
CA GLN A 112 8.94 -7.97 -18.98
C GLN A 112 10.39 -8.41 -18.74
N GLU A 113 11.23 -7.51 -18.21
CA GLU A 113 12.63 -7.79 -17.88
C GLU A 113 12.93 -7.40 -16.42
N PRO A 114 13.77 -8.17 -15.72
CA PRO A 114 14.19 -7.81 -14.36
C PRO A 114 15.00 -6.52 -14.35
N VAL A 115 14.82 -5.73 -13.30
CA VAL A 115 15.57 -4.50 -13.05
C VAL A 115 16.52 -4.74 -11.89
N PRO A 116 17.83 -4.58 -12.03
CA PRO A 116 18.78 -4.84 -10.96
C PRO A 116 18.71 -3.81 -9.83
N ALA A 117 18.99 -4.24 -8.61
CA ALA A 117 18.94 -3.41 -7.41
C ALA A 117 19.76 -2.11 -7.54
N SER A 118 20.94 -2.18 -8.14
CA SER A 118 21.79 -1.00 -8.38
C SER A 118 21.09 0.08 -9.21
N ARG A 119 20.35 -0.32 -10.26
CA ARG A 119 19.57 0.61 -11.08
C ARG A 119 18.35 1.15 -10.34
N ILE A 120 17.75 0.37 -9.47
CA ILE A 120 16.60 0.78 -8.66
C ILE A 120 17.03 1.79 -7.60
N ARG A 121 18.15 1.51 -6.91
CA ARG A 121 18.68 2.32 -5.81
C ARG A 121 19.15 3.70 -6.23
N GLU A 122 19.88 3.79 -7.35
CA GLU A 122 20.58 5.01 -7.72
C GLU A 122 19.70 5.95 -8.57
N PRO A 123 19.56 7.21 -8.16
CA PRO A 123 18.92 8.21 -8.99
C PRO A 123 19.66 8.40 -10.30
N ALA A 124 18.95 8.29 -11.42
CA ALA A 124 19.49 8.44 -12.76
C ALA A 124 18.43 8.96 -13.73
N ALA A 125 18.79 9.16 -14.99
CA ALA A 125 17.84 9.47 -16.05
C ALA A 125 16.72 8.40 -16.10
N GLY A 126 15.46 8.82 -15.96
CA GLY A 126 14.30 7.93 -15.88
C GLY A 126 14.03 7.29 -14.51
N ASN A 127 14.96 7.41 -13.55
CA ASN A 127 14.81 6.92 -12.17
C ASN A 127 15.21 7.99 -11.15
N ARG A 128 14.63 9.19 -11.23
CA ARG A 128 14.92 10.25 -10.24
C ARG A 128 14.49 9.87 -8.83
N MET A 129 15.08 10.51 -7.82
CA MET A 129 14.50 10.54 -6.47
C MET A 129 13.11 11.19 -6.55
N VAL A 130 12.14 10.65 -5.81
CA VAL A 130 10.77 11.18 -5.71
C VAL A 130 10.52 11.72 -4.31
N HIS A 131 10.65 10.85 -3.33
CA HIS A 131 10.66 11.16 -1.90
C HIS A 131 11.70 10.24 -1.25
N TYR A 132 12.73 10.79 -0.62
CA TYR A 132 13.73 9.97 0.05
C TYR A 132 13.07 9.00 1.05
N PRO A 133 13.38 7.68 1.06
CA PRO A 133 14.46 7.05 0.30
C PRO A 133 14.07 6.53 -1.11
N TYR A 134 12.88 6.86 -1.64
CA TYR A 134 12.32 6.26 -2.84
C TYR A 134 12.76 6.94 -4.12
N THR A 135 13.39 6.18 -4.99
CA THR A 135 13.49 6.50 -6.41
C THR A 135 12.17 6.17 -7.14
N LYS A 136 12.02 6.62 -8.37
CA LYS A 136 10.84 6.33 -9.19
C LYS A 136 10.58 4.82 -9.36
N LEU A 137 11.62 3.99 -9.43
CA LEU A 137 11.53 2.52 -9.53
C LEU A 137 11.21 1.84 -8.19
N MET A 138 10.95 2.59 -7.13
CA MET A 138 10.39 2.13 -5.85
C MET A 138 8.96 2.63 -5.63
N THR A 139 8.34 3.28 -6.63
CA THR A 139 6.97 3.82 -6.55
C THR A 139 6.05 3.13 -7.54
N SER A 140 4.75 3.08 -7.25
CA SER A 140 3.75 2.55 -8.18
C SER A 140 3.87 3.16 -9.57
N ASN A 141 3.88 2.31 -10.59
CA ASN A 141 3.79 2.75 -11.98
C ASN A 141 2.32 2.89 -12.41
N ILE A 142 1.78 4.09 -12.25
CA ILE A 142 0.39 4.38 -12.65
C ILE A 142 0.22 4.59 -14.16
N ALA A 143 1.33 4.74 -14.91
CA ALA A 143 1.30 4.97 -16.36
C ALA A 143 1.18 3.65 -17.13
N VAL A 144 0.09 2.93 -16.90
CA VAL A 144 -0.23 1.63 -17.49
C VAL A 144 -1.62 1.62 -18.13
N ASP A 145 -1.86 0.65 -19.00
CA ASP A 145 -3.17 0.33 -19.55
C ASP A 145 -3.45 -1.13 -19.21
N GLN A 146 -4.24 -1.36 -18.14
CA GLN A 146 -4.51 -2.69 -17.62
C GLN A 146 -5.97 -2.79 -17.15
N SER A 147 -6.59 -3.94 -17.37
CA SER A 147 -7.93 -4.27 -16.88
C SER A 147 -7.96 -5.67 -16.29
N ALA A 148 -8.87 -5.90 -15.36
CA ALA A 148 -9.12 -7.22 -14.79
C ALA A 148 -10.62 -7.39 -14.53
N ALA A 149 -11.08 -8.66 -14.56
CA ALA A 149 -12.44 -9.02 -14.27
C ALA A 149 -12.52 -10.35 -13.52
N LEU A 150 -13.48 -10.47 -12.62
CA LEU A 150 -13.87 -11.70 -11.96
C LEU A 150 -15.38 -11.89 -12.08
N LEU A 151 -15.81 -13.13 -12.31
CA LEU A 151 -17.21 -13.53 -12.16
C LEU A 151 -17.39 -14.18 -10.80
N ILE A 152 -18.40 -13.74 -10.08
CA ILE A 152 -18.72 -14.21 -8.72
C ILE A 152 -20.16 -14.71 -8.75
N CYS A 153 -20.40 -15.92 -8.21
CA CYS A 153 -21.72 -16.50 -8.08
C CYS A 153 -21.78 -17.41 -6.85
N SER A 154 -22.97 -17.86 -6.49
CA SER A 154 -23.13 -18.92 -5.50
C SER A 154 -22.71 -20.28 -6.09
N GLU A 155 -22.42 -21.26 -5.22
CA GLU A 155 -22.08 -22.61 -5.66
C GLU A 155 -23.25 -23.27 -6.40
N GLU A 156 -24.48 -23.07 -5.92
CA GLU A 156 -25.70 -23.51 -6.58
C GLU A 156 -25.82 -22.94 -8.01
N THR A 157 -25.56 -21.66 -8.18
CA THR A 157 -25.57 -21.03 -9.50
C THR A 157 -24.44 -21.58 -10.40
N ALA A 158 -23.25 -21.83 -9.82
CA ALA A 158 -22.16 -22.46 -10.54
C ALA A 158 -22.50 -23.88 -11.03
N ASP A 159 -23.21 -24.66 -10.21
CA ASP A 159 -23.71 -25.99 -10.58
C ASP A 159 -24.75 -25.91 -11.71
N ARG A 160 -25.72 -25.02 -11.57
CA ARG A 160 -26.77 -24.78 -12.58
C ARG A 160 -26.20 -24.34 -13.94
N LEU A 161 -25.12 -23.54 -13.90
CA LEU A 161 -24.42 -23.07 -15.12
C LEU A 161 -23.37 -24.06 -15.64
N GLY A 162 -23.17 -25.20 -14.98
CA GLY A 162 -22.20 -26.21 -15.40
C GLY A 162 -20.75 -25.79 -15.24
N VAL A 163 -20.44 -24.86 -14.31
CA VAL A 163 -19.05 -24.44 -14.06
C VAL A 163 -18.31 -25.61 -13.39
N PRO A 164 -17.23 -26.13 -14.01
CA PRO A 164 -16.47 -27.24 -13.42
C PRO A 164 -15.91 -26.89 -12.03
N LYS A 165 -15.98 -27.84 -11.08
CA LYS A 165 -15.45 -27.62 -9.72
C LYS A 165 -13.98 -27.18 -9.73
N ALA A 166 -13.15 -27.75 -10.60
CA ALA A 166 -11.75 -27.37 -10.77
C ALA A 166 -11.50 -25.90 -11.23
N LYS A 167 -12.56 -25.20 -11.62
CA LYS A 167 -12.50 -23.77 -12.00
C LYS A 167 -12.99 -22.84 -10.89
N ARG A 168 -13.50 -23.39 -9.79
CA ARG A 168 -14.06 -22.60 -8.70
C ARG A 168 -12.97 -22.22 -7.69
N VAL A 169 -13.05 -21.00 -7.18
CA VAL A 169 -12.23 -20.50 -6.08
C VAL A 169 -13.18 -19.81 -5.11
N TYR A 170 -13.07 -20.16 -3.86
CA TYR A 170 -13.96 -19.69 -2.79
C TYR A 170 -13.28 -18.61 -1.97
N LEU A 171 -13.98 -17.51 -1.72
CA LEU A 171 -13.64 -16.57 -0.67
C LEU A 171 -14.06 -17.20 0.66
N ARG A 172 -13.12 -17.52 1.53
CA ARG A 172 -13.39 -18.16 2.83
C ARG A 172 -13.59 -17.15 3.94
N VAL A 173 -12.68 -16.18 4.02
CA VAL A 173 -12.70 -15.12 5.03
C VAL A 173 -12.34 -13.80 4.37
N ALA A 174 -12.96 -12.72 4.79
CA ALA A 174 -12.50 -11.36 4.52
C ALA A 174 -12.58 -10.54 5.81
N THR A 175 -11.54 -9.75 6.06
CA THR A 175 -11.53 -8.78 7.14
C THR A 175 -11.19 -7.40 6.58
N GLU A 176 -11.81 -6.38 7.15
CA GLU A 176 -11.53 -5.00 6.76
C GLU A 176 -11.35 -4.11 7.98
N MET A 177 -10.61 -3.04 7.79
CA MET A 177 -10.42 -1.98 8.76
C MET A 177 -10.43 -0.64 8.03
N SER A 178 -11.36 0.21 8.40
CA SER A 178 -11.47 1.57 7.89
C SER A 178 -11.38 2.54 9.05
N HIS A 179 -10.33 3.33 9.09
CA HIS A 179 -10.16 4.32 10.15
C HIS A 179 -9.52 5.61 9.62
N THR A 180 -10.02 6.74 10.12
CA THR A 180 -9.56 8.07 9.76
C THR A 180 -8.58 8.64 10.79
N LEU A 181 -7.69 7.79 11.33
CA LEU A 181 -6.71 8.26 12.30
C LEU A 181 -5.70 9.19 11.63
N LEU A 182 -5.51 10.38 12.20
CA LEU A 182 -4.45 11.31 11.79
C LEU A 182 -3.09 10.61 11.90
N LEU A 183 -2.16 10.92 11.01
CA LEU A 183 -0.76 10.50 11.17
C LEU A 183 -0.20 10.95 12.51
N SER A 184 -0.59 12.14 12.95
CA SER A 184 -0.24 12.70 14.24
C SER A 184 -0.62 11.82 15.42
N GLU A 185 -1.76 11.11 15.35
CA GLU A 185 -2.30 10.29 16.45
C GLU A 185 -1.79 8.85 16.48
N ARG A 186 -1.09 8.40 15.44
CA ARG A 186 -0.59 7.02 15.37
C ARG A 186 0.48 6.78 16.42
N PRO A 187 0.46 5.66 17.16
CA PRO A 187 1.50 5.33 18.15
C PRO A 187 2.90 5.33 17.55
N GLY A 188 3.08 4.73 16.37
CA GLY A 188 4.28 4.76 15.55
C GLY A 188 3.95 5.07 14.10
N LEU A 189 4.97 5.38 13.29
CA LEU A 189 4.82 5.58 11.85
C LEU A 189 5.40 4.41 11.04
N ASP A 190 6.10 3.50 11.70
CA ASP A 190 6.74 2.30 11.14
C ASP A 190 5.79 1.13 10.85
N ARG A 191 4.54 1.21 11.33
CA ARG A 191 3.48 0.20 11.18
C ARG A 191 2.10 0.82 11.37
N HIS A 192 1.07 -0.01 11.23
CA HIS A 192 -0.30 0.37 11.55
C HIS A 192 -1.02 -0.76 12.29
N GLU A 193 -1.45 -0.51 13.51
CA GLU A 193 -2.09 -1.50 14.37
C GLU A 193 -3.37 -2.07 13.76
N GLY A 194 -4.13 -1.26 13.02
CA GLY A 194 -5.32 -1.72 12.30
C GLY A 194 -5.03 -2.71 11.19
N GLN A 195 -3.87 -2.59 10.51
CA GLN A 195 -3.44 -3.59 9.54
C GLN A 195 -3.16 -4.93 10.23
N ALA A 196 -2.45 -4.90 11.36
CA ALA A 196 -2.16 -6.09 12.14
C ALA A 196 -3.43 -6.72 12.74
N LEU A 197 -4.40 -5.90 13.19
CA LEU A 197 -5.70 -6.39 13.67
C LEU A 197 -6.46 -7.12 12.56
N ALA A 198 -6.58 -6.53 11.37
CA ALA A 198 -7.30 -7.13 10.26
C ALA A 198 -6.65 -8.44 9.81
N ALA A 199 -5.31 -8.47 9.65
CA ALA A 199 -4.56 -9.66 9.27
C ALA A 199 -4.73 -10.80 10.29
N ARG A 200 -4.49 -10.50 11.57
CA ARG A 200 -4.64 -11.48 12.66
C ARG A 200 -6.06 -12.02 12.73
N ARG A 201 -7.06 -11.14 12.61
CA ARG A 201 -8.46 -11.56 12.68
C ARG A 201 -8.86 -12.50 11.54
N MET A 202 -8.32 -12.29 10.33
CA MET A 202 -8.52 -13.20 9.21
C MET A 202 -7.99 -14.61 9.53
N LEU A 203 -6.77 -14.71 10.07
CA LEU A 203 -6.17 -16.00 10.47
C LEU A 203 -6.97 -16.67 11.61
N GLU A 204 -7.35 -15.92 12.64
CA GLU A 204 -8.17 -16.40 13.74
C GLU A 204 -9.53 -16.96 13.28
N ILE A 205 -10.24 -16.25 12.38
CA ILE A 205 -11.53 -16.71 11.85
C ILE A 205 -11.35 -17.99 11.03
N ALA A 206 -10.24 -18.12 10.33
CA ALA A 206 -9.93 -19.29 9.51
C ALA A 206 -9.37 -20.45 10.33
N ASP A 207 -8.98 -20.23 11.59
CA ASP A 207 -8.30 -21.18 12.48
C ASP A 207 -7.01 -21.73 11.84
N ILE A 208 -6.17 -20.82 11.32
CA ILE A 208 -4.89 -21.12 10.66
C ILE A 208 -3.78 -20.22 11.16
N GLY A 209 -2.51 -20.66 10.97
CA GLY A 209 -1.31 -19.84 11.13
C GLY A 209 -0.87 -19.17 9.82
N PRO A 210 0.06 -18.18 9.91
CA PRO A 210 0.69 -17.62 8.70
C PRO A 210 1.46 -18.65 7.87
N GLU A 211 1.96 -19.71 8.50
CA GLU A 211 2.68 -20.84 7.87
C GLU A 211 1.81 -21.71 6.98
N ASP A 212 0.50 -21.67 7.15
CA ASP A 212 -0.47 -22.42 6.33
C ASP A 212 -0.79 -21.72 5.00
N LEU A 213 -0.27 -20.51 4.80
CA LEU A 213 -0.50 -19.74 3.58
C LEU A 213 0.50 -20.12 2.48
N ASP A 214 0.00 -20.78 1.43
CA ASP A 214 0.83 -21.21 0.28
C ASP A 214 1.09 -20.07 -0.71
N HIS A 215 0.13 -19.18 -0.89
CA HIS A 215 0.17 -18.09 -1.86
C HIS A 215 -0.20 -16.76 -1.21
N VAL A 216 0.67 -15.77 -1.29
CA VAL A 216 0.42 -14.44 -0.72
C VAL A 216 0.71 -13.37 -1.76
N ASP A 217 -0.22 -12.41 -1.94
CA ASP A 217 0.04 -11.17 -2.68
C ASP A 217 -0.35 -9.96 -1.84
N LEU A 218 0.64 -9.19 -1.41
CA LEU A 218 0.44 -8.00 -0.59
C LEU A 218 0.45 -6.73 -1.43
N TYR A 219 -0.30 -5.74 -0.98
CA TYR A 219 -0.32 -4.42 -1.60
C TYR A 219 1.08 -3.80 -1.62
N SER A 220 1.51 -3.31 -2.76
CA SER A 220 2.92 -3.06 -3.04
C SER A 220 3.16 -1.70 -3.73
N CYS A 221 2.39 -0.68 -3.32
CA CYS A 221 2.58 0.67 -3.88
C CYS A 221 3.97 1.24 -3.61
N PHE A 222 4.60 0.85 -2.50
CA PHE A 222 5.95 1.21 -2.07
C PHE A 222 6.56 0.03 -1.31
N PRO A 223 7.90 -0.06 -1.18
CA PRO A 223 8.56 -1.09 -0.37
C PRO A 223 8.05 -1.19 1.07
N PHE A 224 7.75 -0.05 1.71
CA PHE A 224 7.15 0.00 3.04
C PHE A 224 5.83 -0.80 3.14
N ALA A 225 4.94 -0.68 2.14
CA ALA A 225 3.65 -1.36 2.16
C ALA A 225 3.81 -2.89 2.19
N VAL A 226 4.76 -3.43 1.42
CA VAL A 226 5.07 -4.86 1.39
C VAL A 226 5.62 -5.32 2.75
N GLN A 227 6.56 -4.57 3.33
CA GLN A 227 7.20 -4.91 4.60
C GLN A 227 6.22 -4.83 5.77
N ALA A 228 5.39 -3.77 5.83
CA ALA A 228 4.38 -3.60 6.86
C ALA A 228 3.27 -4.67 6.74
N GLY A 229 2.85 -4.98 5.52
CA GLY A 229 1.87 -6.03 5.25
C GLY A 229 2.37 -7.42 5.63
N ALA A 230 3.62 -7.74 5.30
CA ALA A 230 4.26 -9.01 5.68
C ALA A 230 4.35 -9.15 7.20
N ALA A 231 4.81 -8.11 7.90
CA ALA A 231 4.87 -8.09 9.35
C ALA A 231 3.48 -8.21 10.00
N ALA A 232 2.45 -7.55 9.43
CA ALA A 232 1.07 -7.62 9.92
C ALA A 232 0.47 -9.03 9.76
N LEU A 233 0.76 -9.71 8.65
CA LEU A 233 0.29 -11.07 8.37
C LEU A 233 1.13 -12.15 9.06
N GLY A 234 2.33 -11.81 9.56
CA GLY A 234 3.24 -12.76 10.17
C GLY A 234 4.04 -13.60 9.17
N VAL A 235 4.13 -13.16 7.90
CA VAL A 235 4.91 -13.87 6.86
C VAL A 235 6.27 -13.24 6.64
N GLY A 236 7.22 -14.02 6.12
CA GLY A 236 8.54 -13.55 5.75
C GLY A 236 8.57 -12.72 4.47
N LEU A 237 9.77 -12.24 4.12
CA LEU A 237 10.06 -11.64 2.83
C LEU A 237 10.88 -12.55 1.91
N ASP A 238 11.10 -13.79 2.32
CA ASP A 238 11.72 -14.85 1.53
C ASP A 238 10.95 -16.16 1.80
N PRO A 239 10.16 -16.64 0.82
CA PRO A 239 9.88 -16.01 -0.46
C PRO A 239 9.10 -14.68 -0.34
N LEU A 240 9.25 -13.80 -1.34
CA LEU A 240 8.52 -12.54 -1.36
C LEU A 240 7.00 -12.77 -1.45
N PRO A 241 6.20 -12.08 -0.62
CA PRO A 241 4.74 -12.22 -0.63
C PRO A 241 4.11 -11.46 -1.80
N SER A 242 4.40 -11.91 -3.02
CA SER A 242 3.84 -11.36 -4.25
C SER A 242 3.74 -12.40 -5.35
N LEU A 243 2.59 -12.45 -5.99
CA LEU A 243 2.31 -13.25 -7.19
C LEU A 243 2.44 -12.43 -8.47
N THR A 244 2.22 -11.13 -8.37
CA THR A 244 2.24 -10.21 -9.51
C THR A 244 3.63 -9.63 -9.78
N GLY A 245 4.44 -9.43 -8.75
CA GLY A 245 5.69 -8.68 -8.81
C GLY A 245 5.53 -7.20 -8.50
N GLY A 246 4.37 -6.80 -7.96
CA GLY A 246 4.12 -5.50 -7.36
C GLY A 246 3.81 -4.35 -8.31
N MET A 247 3.23 -3.31 -7.74
CA MET A 247 2.65 -2.19 -8.49
C MET A 247 3.68 -1.37 -9.29
N THR A 248 4.96 -1.44 -8.97
CA THR A 248 6.01 -0.77 -9.73
C THR A 248 6.25 -1.48 -11.06
N PHE A 249 6.39 -2.81 -11.04
CA PHE A 249 6.86 -3.60 -12.19
C PHE A 249 5.74 -4.34 -12.89
N PHE A 250 4.79 -4.93 -12.17
CA PHE A 250 3.57 -5.47 -12.77
C PHE A 250 2.76 -4.34 -13.40
N GLY A 251 2.64 -3.23 -12.70
CA GLY A 251 1.81 -2.08 -13.00
C GLY A 251 0.88 -1.74 -11.86
N GLY A 252 0.66 -0.45 -11.66
CA GLY A 252 -0.20 0.10 -10.62
C GLY A 252 -1.43 0.76 -11.22
N PRO A 253 -2.41 0.02 -11.76
CA PRO A 253 -3.61 0.57 -12.36
C PRO A 253 -4.52 1.18 -11.30
N PHE A 254 -4.08 2.25 -10.69
CA PHE A 254 -4.67 3.09 -9.65
C PHE A 254 -5.60 2.33 -8.68
N GLY A 255 -6.91 2.49 -8.77
CA GLY A 255 -7.89 1.83 -7.90
C GLY A 255 -8.11 0.35 -8.21
N ASN A 256 -7.55 -0.20 -9.29
CA ASN A 256 -7.86 -1.54 -9.79
C ASN A 256 -6.80 -2.62 -9.48
N TYR A 257 -5.67 -2.28 -8.85
CA TYR A 257 -4.57 -3.24 -8.66
C TYR A 257 -4.99 -4.51 -7.91
N VAL A 258 -5.77 -4.40 -6.83
CA VAL A 258 -6.18 -5.56 -6.02
C VAL A 258 -7.02 -6.56 -6.83
N LEU A 259 -7.75 -6.12 -7.85
CA LEU A 259 -8.49 -7.02 -8.75
C LEU A 259 -7.52 -7.84 -9.63
N HIS A 260 -6.42 -7.25 -10.07
CA HIS A 260 -5.36 -7.97 -10.78
C HIS A 260 -4.65 -8.99 -9.89
N SER A 261 -4.37 -8.61 -8.63
CA SER A 261 -3.84 -9.51 -7.60
C SER A 261 -4.77 -10.71 -7.39
N LYS A 262 -6.08 -10.47 -7.22
CA LYS A 262 -7.10 -11.54 -7.10
C LYS A 262 -7.16 -12.43 -8.33
N ALA A 263 -7.16 -11.85 -9.52
CA ALA A 263 -7.18 -12.64 -10.76
C ALA A 263 -5.94 -13.54 -10.87
N THR A 264 -4.76 -13.03 -10.48
CA THR A 264 -3.51 -13.80 -10.46
C THR A 264 -3.57 -14.91 -9.41
N LEU A 265 -4.08 -14.62 -8.21
CA LEU A 265 -4.26 -15.62 -7.16
C LEU A 265 -5.23 -16.73 -7.60
N VAL A 266 -6.36 -16.39 -8.22
CA VAL A 266 -7.31 -17.38 -8.75
C VAL A 266 -6.63 -18.34 -9.73
N GLU A 267 -5.74 -17.84 -10.59
CA GLU A 267 -4.98 -18.68 -11.50
C GLU A 267 -3.93 -19.54 -10.75
N ALA A 268 -3.31 -19.03 -9.69
CA ALA A 268 -2.37 -19.79 -8.86
C ALA A 268 -3.08 -20.95 -8.14
N LEU A 269 -4.16 -20.68 -7.43
CA LEU A 269 -4.96 -21.67 -6.72
C LEU A 269 -5.51 -22.77 -7.64
N ARG A 270 -5.91 -22.42 -8.87
CA ARG A 270 -6.36 -23.41 -9.87
C ARG A 270 -5.25 -24.36 -10.34
N ARG A 271 -3.98 -23.92 -10.27
CA ARG A 271 -2.81 -24.78 -10.58
C ARG A 271 -2.35 -25.59 -9.38
N ASP A 272 -2.74 -25.16 -8.19
CA ASP A 272 -2.37 -25.77 -6.92
C ASP A 272 -3.64 -26.01 -6.06
N PRO A 273 -4.47 -27.01 -6.44
CA PRO A 273 -5.74 -27.27 -5.77
C PRO A 273 -5.56 -27.67 -4.30
N GLY A 274 -6.39 -27.13 -3.43
CA GLY A 274 -6.34 -27.37 -1.98
C GLY A 274 -5.49 -26.35 -1.23
N SER A 275 -4.63 -25.60 -1.92
CA SER A 275 -3.81 -24.55 -1.30
C SER A 275 -4.62 -23.37 -0.78
N LEU A 276 -4.03 -22.64 0.19
CA LEU A 276 -4.57 -21.43 0.77
C LEU A 276 -3.85 -20.19 0.22
N GLY A 277 -4.65 -19.21 -0.21
CA GLY A 277 -4.11 -17.96 -0.73
C GLY A 277 -4.64 -16.73 -0.01
N ALA A 278 -3.74 -15.80 0.34
CA ALA A 278 -4.11 -14.55 0.99
C ALA A 278 -3.78 -13.33 0.12
N ILE A 279 -4.68 -12.34 0.14
CA ILE A 279 -4.47 -11.03 -0.45
C ILE A 279 -4.60 -9.96 0.61
N GLY A 280 -3.62 -9.06 0.68
CA GLY A 280 -3.70 -7.84 1.47
C GLY A 280 -3.92 -6.61 0.59
N SER A 281 -4.74 -5.66 1.06
CA SER A 281 -4.96 -4.39 0.41
C SER A 281 -4.69 -3.20 1.34
N VAL A 282 -4.34 -2.06 0.73
CA VAL A 282 -4.13 -0.79 1.44
C VAL A 282 -4.85 0.31 0.69
N GLY A 283 -5.55 1.15 1.42
CA GLY A 283 -6.24 2.33 0.88
C GLY A 283 -5.97 3.57 1.71
N GLY A 284 -6.37 4.72 1.16
CA GLY A 284 -6.19 6.01 1.78
C GLY A 284 -4.72 6.34 2.05
N SER A 285 -4.45 7.13 3.05
CA SER A 285 -3.09 7.49 3.50
C SER A 285 -2.53 6.44 4.46
N PHE A 286 -2.47 5.18 4.05
CA PHE A 286 -2.12 4.04 4.91
C PHE A 286 -3.07 3.94 6.12
N ALA A 287 -4.39 3.99 5.83
CA ALA A 287 -5.44 4.09 6.85
C ALA A 287 -6.60 3.09 6.67
N HIS A 288 -6.68 2.44 5.50
CA HIS A 288 -7.70 1.43 5.20
C HIS A 288 -7.00 0.14 4.79
N PHE A 289 -7.40 -0.96 5.39
CA PHE A 289 -6.79 -2.27 5.12
C PHE A 289 -7.89 -3.31 4.96
N ALA A 290 -7.64 -4.29 4.10
CA ALA A 290 -8.45 -5.48 4.03
C ALA A 290 -7.57 -6.69 3.72
N PHE A 291 -7.94 -7.84 4.27
CA PHE A 291 -7.34 -9.11 3.94
C PHE A 291 -8.42 -10.09 3.50
N GLY A 292 -8.11 -10.95 2.55
CA GLY A 292 -9.00 -11.98 2.07
C GLY A 292 -8.27 -13.30 1.93
N LEU A 293 -8.90 -14.39 2.42
CA LEU A 293 -8.43 -15.76 2.31
C LEU A 293 -9.25 -16.52 1.29
N TYR A 294 -8.57 -17.21 0.40
CA TYR A 294 -9.14 -17.92 -0.74
C TYR A 294 -8.60 -19.37 -0.83
N SER A 295 -9.42 -20.29 -1.39
CA SER A 295 -9.01 -21.65 -1.70
C SER A 295 -9.86 -22.21 -2.85
N THR A 296 -9.41 -23.30 -3.49
CA THR A 296 -10.26 -24.10 -4.40
C THR A 296 -11.22 -25.01 -3.63
N GLU A 297 -11.01 -25.16 -2.33
CA GLU A 297 -11.91 -25.92 -1.46
C GLU A 297 -12.86 -24.98 -0.71
N PRO A 298 -14.16 -25.30 -0.64
CA PRO A 298 -15.08 -24.55 0.20
C PRO A 298 -14.66 -24.72 1.67
N GLY A 299 -14.79 -23.66 2.46
CA GLY A 299 -14.60 -23.77 3.92
C GLY A 299 -15.79 -24.44 4.58
N ASP A 300 -15.71 -24.65 5.90
CA ASP A 300 -16.77 -25.25 6.71
C ASP A 300 -18.03 -24.37 6.81
N SER A 301 -17.94 -23.13 6.41
CA SER A 301 -19.05 -22.16 6.43
C SER A 301 -19.73 -22.08 5.07
N VAL A 302 -21.07 -22.16 5.07
CA VAL A 302 -21.92 -21.98 3.88
C VAL A 302 -21.76 -20.59 3.24
N ARG A 303 -21.28 -19.60 3.99
CA ARG A 303 -21.04 -18.22 3.51
C ARG A 303 -19.65 -17.77 3.91
N PRO A 304 -18.99 -16.93 3.11
CA PRO A 304 -17.73 -16.32 3.52
C PRO A 304 -17.96 -15.52 4.82
N ARG A 305 -17.00 -15.62 5.73
CA ARG A 305 -17.03 -14.82 6.96
C ARG A 305 -16.39 -13.47 6.67
N VAL A 306 -17.17 -12.40 6.81
CA VAL A 306 -16.73 -11.02 6.59
C VAL A 306 -16.83 -10.26 7.90
N GLU A 307 -15.75 -9.61 8.34
CA GLU A 307 -15.72 -8.87 9.60
C GLU A 307 -14.99 -7.53 9.44
N ASP A 308 -15.63 -6.44 9.90
CA ASP A 308 -15.03 -5.12 10.07
C ASP A 308 -14.46 -4.99 11.49
N VAL A 309 -13.12 -4.83 11.59
CA VAL A 309 -12.41 -4.70 12.87
C VAL A 309 -12.17 -3.25 13.29
N SER A 310 -12.74 -2.27 12.61
CA SER A 310 -12.54 -0.84 12.86
C SER A 310 -12.86 -0.44 14.31
N ALA A 311 -13.89 -1.04 14.89
CA ALA A 311 -14.30 -0.78 16.29
C ALA A 311 -13.22 -1.20 17.32
N ALA A 312 -12.41 -2.22 17.00
CA ALA A 312 -11.33 -2.65 17.88
C ALA A 312 -10.17 -1.64 17.86
N LEU A 313 -9.88 -1.05 16.71
CA LEU A 313 -8.84 0.00 16.59
C LEU A 313 -9.18 1.24 17.44
N ALA A 314 -10.45 1.62 17.51
CA ALA A 314 -10.87 2.80 18.29
C ALA A 314 -10.56 2.70 19.79
N ARG A 315 -10.29 1.48 20.30
CA ARG A 315 -9.94 1.22 21.71
C ARG A 315 -8.44 1.24 21.99
N LEU A 316 -7.62 1.31 20.92
CA LEU A 316 -6.16 1.33 21.09
C LEU A 316 -5.68 2.72 21.52
N PRO A 317 -4.56 2.80 22.26
CA PRO A 317 -3.94 4.06 22.63
C PRO A 317 -3.60 4.91 21.40
N ARG A 318 -3.78 6.20 21.54
CA ARG A 318 -3.37 7.20 20.55
C ARG A 318 -2.23 8.03 21.07
N ARG A 319 -1.39 8.51 20.18
CA ARG A 319 -0.35 9.49 20.52
C ARG A 319 -0.96 10.89 20.62
N GLY A 320 -0.53 11.65 21.62
CA GLY A 320 -0.78 13.09 21.66
C GLY A 320 -0.02 13.82 20.55
N TYR A 321 -0.54 14.96 20.08
CA TYR A 321 0.15 15.83 19.14
C TYR A 321 -0.13 17.30 19.45
N VAL A 322 0.77 18.17 19.01
CA VAL A 322 0.67 19.63 19.22
C VAL A 322 0.66 20.33 17.87
N VAL A 323 -0.33 21.21 17.67
CA VAL A 323 -0.43 22.10 16.51
C VAL A 323 0.24 23.43 16.82
N GLY A 324 1.04 23.94 15.87
CA GLY A 324 1.75 25.21 16.03
C GLY A 324 2.84 25.16 17.09
N TYR A 325 3.51 24.02 17.24
CA TYR A 325 4.55 23.83 18.26
C TYR A 325 5.74 24.76 18.09
N GLU A 326 6.19 25.31 19.21
CA GLU A 326 7.36 26.16 19.34
C GLU A 326 8.31 25.53 20.39
N GLY A 327 9.41 24.93 19.94
CA GLY A 327 10.35 24.29 20.88
C GLY A 327 11.29 23.29 20.26
N GLU A 328 12.05 22.59 21.11
CA GLU A 328 12.95 21.52 20.71
C GLU A 328 12.23 20.16 20.71
N ALA A 329 12.43 19.39 19.67
CA ALA A 329 11.92 18.03 19.59
C ALA A 329 12.97 17.09 18.99
N THR A 330 12.83 15.78 19.23
CA THR A 330 13.66 14.76 18.59
C THR A 330 13.01 14.31 17.29
N ILE A 331 13.72 14.34 16.18
CA ILE A 331 13.23 13.89 14.89
C ILE A 331 12.88 12.38 14.97
N GLU A 332 11.60 12.03 14.81
CA GLU A 332 11.11 10.65 14.76
C GLU A 332 11.40 10.03 13.40
N THR A 333 11.05 10.75 12.33
CA THR A 333 11.23 10.34 10.94
C THR A 333 11.25 11.55 10.02
N TYR A 334 11.74 11.33 8.78
CA TYR A 334 11.80 12.37 7.76
C TYR A 334 11.70 11.81 6.34
N THR A 335 11.42 12.70 5.39
CA THR A 335 11.56 12.46 3.96
C THR A 335 11.97 13.75 3.25
N VAL A 336 12.61 13.64 2.09
CA VAL A 336 12.96 14.78 1.22
C VAL A 336 12.18 14.65 -0.07
N GLU A 337 11.29 15.62 -0.35
CA GLU A 337 10.58 15.70 -1.63
C GLU A 337 11.52 16.17 -2.72
N CYS A 338 11.49 15.48 -3.87
CA CYS A 338 12.25 15.82 -5.06
C CYS A 338 11.35 15.88 -6.29
N ASP A 339 11.51 16.92 -7.09
CA ASP A 339 10.92 17.02 -8.43
C ASP A 339 11.97 16.85 -9.55
N ALA A 340 11.63 17.25 -10.78
CA ALA A 340 12.55 17.19 -11.90
C ALA A 340 13.74 18.15 -11.76
N SER A 341 13.63 19.19 -10.94
CA SER A 341 14.64 20.21 -10.69
C SER A 341 15.56 19.89 -9.51
N GLY A 342 15.26 18.82 -8.76
CA GLY A 342 16.01 18.39 -7.58
C GLY A 342 15.20 18.45 -6.28
N PRO A 343 15.88 18.49 -5.11
CA PRO A 343 15.22 18.54 -3.82
C PRO A 343 14.48 19.87 -3.60
N ARG A 344 13.27 19.76 -3.05
CA ARG A 344 12.35 20.87 -2.78
C ARG A 344 12.33 21.26 -1.31
N HIS A 345 12.02 20.31 -0.46
CA HIS A 345 11.99 20.47 0.99
C HIS A 345 11.99 19.10 1.67
N ALA A 346 12.41 19.07 2.92
CA ALA A 346 12.24 17.92 3.80
C ALA A 346 11.00 18.09 4.68
N ILE A 347 10.31 16.99 4.95
CA ILE A 347 9.20 16.89 5.90
C ILE A 347 9.70 16.09 7.10
N PHE A 348 9.45 16.60 8.30
CA PHE A 348 9.85 15.99 9.56
C PHE A 348 8.65 15.73 10.47
N ALA A 349 8.60 14.53 11.06
CA ALA A 349 7.88 14.29 12.29
C ALA A 349 8.87 14.36 13.45
N GLY A 350 8.53 15.10 14.50
CA GLY A 350 9.29 15.17 15.74
C GLY A 350 8.48 14.68 16.93
N LEU A 351 9.18 14.29 17.98
CA LEU A 351 8.59 13.97 19.29
C LEU A 351 9.11 14.96 20.32
N THR A 352 8.18 15.62 21.00
CA THR A 352 8.49 16.47 22.16
C THR A 352 9.01 15.62 23.31
N ASP A 353 9.58 16.24 24.34
CA ASP A 353 10.02 15.53 25.55
C ASP A 353 8.84 14.87 26.31
N ALA A 354 7.59 15.34 26.08
CA ALA A 354 6.37 14.69 26.55
C ALA A 354 5.90 13.53 25.67
N GLY A 355 6.59 13.26 24.54
CA GLY A 355 6.24 12.18 23.60
C GLY A 355 5.12 12.53 22.62
N GLU A 356 4.70 13.78 22.55
CA GLU A 356 3.69 14.25 21.61
C GLU A 356 4.31 14.49 20.24
N ARG A 357 3.54 14.21 19.16
CA ARG A 357 4.04 14.39 17.78
C ARG A 357 3.85 15.83 17.31
N VAL A 358 4.88 16.32 16.64
CA VAL A 358 4.91 17.64 16.00
C VAL A 358 5.37 17.49 14.56
N TRP A 359 4.95 18.41 13.69
CA TRP A 359 5.29 18.38 12.27
C TRP A 359 6.00 19.66 11.86
N GLY A 360 6.86 19.53 10.86
CA GLY A 360 7.47 20.68 10.24
C GLY A 360 8.23 20.33 8.97
N ARG A 361 8.74 21.36 8.30
CA ARG A 361 9.51 21.26 7.08
C ARG A 361 10.74 22.15 7.09
N ALA A 362 11.74 21.76 6.32
CA ALA A 362 12.92 22.58 6.05
C ALA A 362 13.21 22.62 4.56
N ALA A 363 13.77 23.74 4.08
CA ALA A 363 14.17 23.92 2.70
C ALA A 363 15.65 24.35 2.56
N ASP A 364 16.42 24.24 3.64
CA ASP A 364 17.86 24.49 3.64
C ASP A 364 18.57 23.51 2.73
N ARG A 365 19.34 24.02 1.76
CA ARG A 365 19.93 23.22 0.70
C ARG A 365 20.97 22.24 1.20
N ASP A 366 21.83 22.67 2.12
CA ASP A 366 22.91 21.84 2.63
C ASP A 366 22.34 20.68 3.44
N LEU A 367 21.29 20.94 4.24
CA LEU A 367 20.55 19.88 4.94
C LEU A 367 19.90 18.90 3.98
N LEU A 368 19.23 19.38 2.91
CA LEU A 368 18.59 18.49 1.94
C LEU A 368 19.61 17.60 1.23
N ASP A 369 20.74 18.15 0.83
CA ASP A 369 21.81 17.42 0.14
C ASP A 369 22.46 16.40 1.10
N ALA A 370 22.67 16.72 2.37
CA ALA A 370 23.16 15.81 3.40
C ALA A 370 22.20 14.62 3.62
N LEU A 371 20.91 14.88 3.77
CA LEU A 371 19.91 13.83 3.92
C LEU A 371 19.80 12.91 2.69
N LEU A 372 19.94 13.46 1.49
CA LEU A 372 20.00 12.71 0.24
C LEU A 372 21.29 11.90 0.07
N ALA A 373 22.36 12.32 0.71
CA ALA A 373 23.66 11.62 0.77
C ALA A 373 23.71 10.52 1.86
N ASP A 374 22.56 10.10 2.36
CA ASP A 374 22.42 9.07 3.38
C ASP A 374 22.94 9.48 4.78
N GLU A 375 23.00 10.80 5.09
CA GLU A 375 23.24 11.26 6.46
C GLU A 375 21.99 11.03 7.32
N GLU A 376 22.26 10.70 8.61
CA GLU A 376 21.17 10.41 9.55
C GLU A 376 20.45 11.68 10.00
N GLY A 377 19.17 11.77 9.70
CA GLY A 377 18.30 12.85 10.17
C GLY A 377 17.49 12.47 11.41
N ALA A 378 17.08 11.21 11.53
CA ALA A 378 16.24 10.76 12.63
C ALA A 378 17.06 10.58 13.93
N GLY A 379 16.47 10.92 15.06
CA GLY A 379 17.13 10.91 16.37
C GLY A 379 17.89 12.17 16.72
N ARG A 380 18.12 13.06 15.74
CA ARG A 380 18.72 14.39 16.00
C ARG A 380 17.72 15.29 16.71
N ARG A 381 18.25 16.22 17.52
CA ARG A 381 17.43 17.31 18.07
C ARG A 381 17.25 18.40 17.02
N ALA A 382 16.06 18.96 16.96
CA ALA A 382 15.73 20.03 16.05
C ALA A 382 14.79 21.04 16.71
N ARG A 383 14.90 22.30 16.33
CA ARG A 383 13.96 23.34 16.72
C ARG A 383 12.80 23.37 15.72
N PHE A 384 11.60 23.26 16.25
CA PHE A 384 10.35 23.44 15.51
C PHE A 384 9.78 24.80 15.87
N SER A 385 9.45 25.59 14.87
CA SER A 385 8.86 26.92 15.04
C SER A 385 7.87 27.18 13.93
N ASN A 386 6.58 27.20 14.28
CA ASN A 386 5.48 27.41 13.33
C ASN A 386 5.60 26.56 12.04
N CYS A 387 5.84 25.26 12.21
CA CYS A 387 6.04 24.29 11.13
C CYS A 387 7.32 24.45 10.30
N VAL A 388 8.28 25.29 10.74
CA VAL A 388 9.64 25.35 10.19
C VAL A 388 10.57 24.55 11.10
N VAL A 389 11.54 23.83 10.51
CA VAL A 389 12.49 22.99 11.24
C VAL A 389 13.91 23.43 10.98
N GLU A 390 14.65 23.66 12.07
CA GLU A 390 16.10 23.88 12.06
C GLU A 390 16.78 22.70 12.76
N VAL A 391 17.47 21.87 11.97
CA VAL A 391 18.20 20.70 12.48
C VAL A 391 19.58 21.14 12.97
N ARG A 392 19.96 20.72 14.18
CA ARG A 392 21.25 21.03 14.80
C ARG A 392 22.26 19.90 14.68
#